data_ce88a96d22a40b3dfdd98ab169537296
#
_entry.id   ce88a96d22a40b3dfdd98ab169537296
#
_cell.length_a   1.000
_cell.length_b   1.000
_cell.length_c   1.000
_cell.angle_alpha   90.00
_cell.angle_beta   90.00
_cell.angle_gamma   90.00
#
_symmetry.space_group_name_H-M   'P 1'
#
loop_
_entity.id
_entity.type
_entity.pdbx_description
1 polymer ?
#
loop_
_entity_poly.entity_id
_entity_poly.type
_entity_poly.pdbx_seq_one_letter_code
_entity_poly.pdbx_strand_id
1 'polypeptide(L)'
;MRIVVALLLFALSTALPTEATAHDGPHGSAATAARMRASAERLLAALPPATRDKVMRPFDDPDRLDWHYTPRSRNGVALKELDAVGRDAVHALLREGLSAAGYRKAVNIVELELVLREIETFGLMRDPERYHLTIYGRPQQTQAWGWRFEGHHLSLNFTLAGERLAVDTPSFFGANPAQVAKGTRAGLRVLGAEEDEARALLGMLNDAQRRETVFDTRTYGDIVTANAGKVDPLAPVGLVGSSLDERQRAQLVKLIEVYARTFEPSLAEARMARVRDGGIDKIRFGWAGATERSRQHYYRVQGPLFLIEYDASQDGGNHVHTVWRDFTGDFGRDLLRDHYENAKGTAHQHLGGK
;
A
#
# COMPACT_ATOMS: atom_id res chain seq x y z
N MET A 1 41.65 58.99 44.21
CA MET A 1 41.15 57.61 44.43
C MET A 1 39.74 57.50 43.75
N ARG A 2 39.75 56.99 42.52
CA ARG A 2 38.52 56.89 41.71
C ARG A 2 38.08 55.39 41.71
N ILE A 3 36.90 55.15 42.26
CA ILE A 3 36.26 53.82 42.32
C ILE A 3 35.57 53.63 41.02
N VAL A 4 35.92 52.61 40.26
CA VAL A 4 35.22 52.16 39.06
C VAL A 4 34.26 51.02 39.48
N VAL A 5 32.95 51.27 39.37
CA VAL A 5 31.91 50.25 39.59
C VAL A 5 31.67 49.57 38.24
N ALA A 6 31.97 48.29 38.13
CA ALA A 6 31.65 47.47 36.97
C ALA A 6 30.27 46.89 37.12
N LEU A 7 29.31 47.28 36.27
CA LEU A 7 27.99 46.62 36.14
C LEU A 7 28.14 45.37 35.31
N LEU A 8 27.90 44.21 35.92
CA LEU A 8 27.71 42.94 35.23
C LEU A 8 26.25 42.85 34.75
N LEU A 9 26.03 42.94 33.46
CA LEU A 9 24.77 42.62 32.80
C LEU A 9 24.67 41.10 32.67
N PHE A 10 23.78 40.47 33.45
CA PHE A 10 23.34 39.10 33.26
C PHE A 10 22.29 39.07 32.11
N ALA A 11 22.69 38.57 30.95
CA ALA A 11 21.75 38.26 29.89
C ALA A 11 20.99 36.96 30.23
N LEU A 12 19.74 37.09 30.63
CA LEU A 12 18.81 35.98 30.77
C LEU A 12 18.44 35.48 29.36
N SER A 13 19.07 34.41 28.92
CA SER A 13 18.71 33.69 27.70
C SER A 13 17.45 32.87 28.00
N THR A 14 16.27 33.39 27.63
CA THR A 14 15.03 32.62 27.61
C THR A 14 15.10 31.67 26.43
N ALA A 15 15.51 30.42 26.68
CA ALA A 15 15.31 29.34 25.72
C ALA A 15 13.78 29.14 25.57
N LEU A 16 13.25 29.51 24.42
CA LEU A 16 11.91 29.12 24.02
C LEU A 16 11.87 27.59 23.97
N PRO A 17 10.84 26.94 24.54
CA PRO A 17 10.67 25.51 24.36
C PRO A 17 10.52 25.26 22.86
N THR A 18 11.43 24.52 22.27
CA THR A 18 11.23 23.89 20.97
C THR A 18 9.99 23.01 21.16
N GLU A 19 8.87 23.42 20.55
CA GLU A 19 7.75 22.49 20.40
C GLU A 19 8.34 21.25 19.71
N ALA A 20 8.37 20.16 20.48
CA ALA A 20 8.60 18.85 19.92
C ALA A 20 7.50 18.66 18.90
N THR A 21 7.86 18.69 17.61
CA THR A 21 6.97 18.24 16.54
C THR A 21 6.53 16.85 16.95
N ALA A 22 5.24 16.73 17.27
CA ALA A 22 4.64 15.44 17.52
C ALA A 22 5.05 14.55 16.34
N HIS A 23 5.75 13.46 16.61
CA HIS A 23 6.00 12.44 15.62
C HIS A 23 4.63 12.05 15.08
N ASP A 24 4.34 12.45 13.84
CA ASP A 24 3.24 11.83 13.11
C ASP A 24 3.58 10.33 13.10
N GLY A 25 2.75 9.53 13.74
CA GLY A 25 2.96 8.09 13.81
C GLY A 25 3.10 7.46 12.42
N PRO A 26 3.21 6.15 12.30
CA PRO A 26 3.52 5.45 11.04
C PRO A 26 2.39 5.48 10.00
N HIS A 27 1.80 6.64 9.77
CA HIS A 27 0.66 6.90 8.90
C HIS A 27 0.94 8.12 8.02
N GLY A 28 0.24 8.22 6.87
CA GLY A 28 0.39 9.35 5.96
C GLY A 28 0.11 10.70 6.61
N SER A 29 0.67 11.75 6.06
CA SER A 29 0.60 13.09 6.65
C SER A 29 -0.83 13.68 6.63
N ALA A 30 -1.10 14.63 7.54
CA ALA A 30 -2.34 15.40 7.56
C ALA A 30 -2.60 16.11 6.22
N ALA A 31 -1.55 16.61 5.58
CA ALA A 31 -1.65 17.24 4.26
C ALA A 31 -2.14 16.26 3.19
N THR A 32 -1.65 15.01 3.19
CA THR A 32 -2.10 13.97 2.26
C THR A 32 -3.55 13.57 2.52
N ALA A 33 -3.93 13.40 3.78
CA ALA A 33 -5.32 13.13 4.16
C ALA A 33 -6.26 14.26 3.70
N ALA A 34 -5.87 15.53 3.88
CA ALA A 34 -6.64 16.68 3.43
C ALA A 34 -6.79 16.73 1.90
N ARG A 35 -5.74 16.44 1.14
CA ARG A 35 -5.79 16.38 -0.33
C ARG A 35 -6.71 15.26 -0.82
N MET A 36 -6.59 14.05 -0.25
CA MET A 36 -7.49 12.92 -0.57
C MET A 36 -8.94 13.27 -0.31
N ARG A 37 -9.24 13.86 0.87
CA ARG A 37 -10.58 14.32 1.20
C ARG A 37 -11.12 15.31 0.18
N ALA A 38 -10.37 16.39 -0.09
CA ALA A 38 -10.79 17.41 -1.04
C ALA A 38 -11.00 16.83 -2.46
N SER A 39 -10.18 15.85 -2.86
CA SER A 39 -10.33 15.15 -4.14
C SER A 39 -11.59 14.28 -4.17
N ALA A 40 -11.88 13.53 -3.09
CA ALA A 40 -13.10 12.73 -2.97
C ALA A 40 -14.36 13.61 -2.91
N GLU A 41 -14.34 14.75 -2.21
CA GLU A 41 -15.43 15.72 -2.18
C GLU A 41 -15.71 16.28 -3.58
N ARG A 42 -14.69 16.68 -4.33
CA ARG A 42 -14.83 17.15 -5.73
C ARG A 42 -15.41 16.07 -6.64
N LEU A 43 -14.94 14.82 -6.49
CA LEU A 43 -15.48 13.69 -7.23
C LEU A 43 -16.99 13.53 -6.93
N LEU A 44 -17.38 13.48 -5.66
CA LEU A 44 -18.78 13.32 -5.28
C LEU A 44 -19.67 14.50 -5.77
N ALA A 45 -19.12 15.72 -5.80
CA ALA A 45 -19.82 16.87 -6.32
C ALA A 45 -20.03 16.82 -7.86
N ALA A 46 -19.11 16.20 -8.58
CA ALA A 46 -19.18 16.04 -10.04
C ALA A 46 -20.14 14.92 -10.48
N LEU A 47 -20.48 13.97 -9.59
CA LEU A 47 -21.32 12.82 -9.95
C LEU A 47 -22.82 13.16 -9.89
N PRO A 48 -23.64 12.64 -10.84
CA PRO A 48 -25.09 12.65 -10.74
C PRO A 48 -25.57 11.96 -9.44
N PRO A 49 -26.74 12.35 -8.87
CA PRO A 49 -27.23 11.79 -7.59
C PRO A 49 -27.24 10.25 -7.57
N ALA A 50 -27.81 9.60 -8.57
CA ALA A 50 -27.88 8.14 -8.63
C ALA A 50 -26.51 7.46 -8.68
N THR A 51 -25.52 8.06 -9.35
CA THR A 51 -24.13 7.57 -9.40
C THR A 51 -23.43 7.79 -8.07
N ARG A 52 -23.71 8.93 -7.41
CA ARG A 52 -23.19 9.22 -6.06
C ARG A 52 -23.71 8.22 -5.04
N ASP A 53 -25.00 7.89 -5.07
CA ASP A 53 -25.58 6.87 -4.19
C ASP A 53 -24.97 5.48 -4.42
N LYS A 54 -24.62 5.18 -5.66
CA LYS A 54 -23.97 3.92 -6.03
C LYS A 54 -22.52 3.83 -5.54
N VAL A 55 -21.74 4.92 -5.61
CA VAL A 55 -20.34 4.94 -5.20
C VAL A 55 -20.17 4.95 -3.69
N MET A 56 -21.16 5.47 -2.95
CA MET A 56 -21.09 5.60 -1.49
C MET A 56 -21.71 4.41 -0.77
N ARG A 57 -21.01 3.96 0.27
CA ARG A 57 -21.48 2.93 1.21
C ARG A 57 -21.22 3.35 2.65
N PRO A 58 -21.95 2.80 3.63
CA PRO A 58 -21.62 2.99 5.05
C PRO A 58 -20.16 2.62 5.35
N PHE A 59 -19.54 3.29 6.30
CA PHE A 59 -18.14 3.00 6.65
C PHE A 59 -17.96 1.61 7.27
N ASP A 60 -18.97 1.15 7.98
CA ASP A 60 -19.05 -0.17 8.63
C ASP A 60 -19.60 -1.27 7.71
N ASP A 61 -19.84 -0.95 6.43
CA ASP A 61 -20.27 -1.97 5.46
C ASP A 61 -19.25 -3.11 5.37
N PRO A 62 -19.66 -4.37 5.52
CA PRO A 62 -18.77 -5.53 5.43
C PRO A 62 -17.98 -5.62 4.12
N ASP A 63 -18.52 -5.07 3.02
CA ASP A 63 -17.85 -4.97 1.74
C ASP A 63 -16.49 -4.28 1.84
N ARG A 64 -16.31 -3.35 2.78
CA ARG A 64 -15.03 -2.66 3.00
C ARG A 64 -13.87 -3.62 3.28
N LEU A 65 -14.13 -4.77 3.84
CA LEU A 65 -13.13 -5.80 4.15
C LEU A 65 -13.10 -6.94 3.12
N ASP A 66 -14.09 -7.02 2.22
CA ASP A 66 -14.21 -8.03 1.14
C ASP A 66 -13.57 -7.52 -0.16
N TRP A 67 -12.29 -7.22 -0.11
CA TRP A 67 -11.52 -6.82 -1.29
C TRP A 67 -11.18 -8.02 -2.18
N HIS A 68 -11.01 -7.79 -3.49
CA HIS A 68 -10.72 -8.90 -4.39
C HIS A 68 -9.94 -8.45 -5.64
N TYR A 69 -9.17 -9.38 -6.22
CA TYR A 69 -8.33 -9.13 -7.39
C TYR A 69 -8.63 -10.02 -8.60
N THR A 70 -9.53 -11.00 -8.47
CA THR A 70 -9.97 -11.84 -9.59
C THR A 70 -11.17 -11.21 -10.32
N PRO A 71 -11.51 -11.63 -11.55
CA PRO A 71 -12.73 -11.21 -12.23
C PRO A 71 -13.97 -11.61 -11.43
N ARG A 72 -14.74 -10.62 -10.94
CA ARG A 72 -16.03 -10.81 -10.25
C ARG A 72 -16.88 -9.53 -10.30
N SER A 73 -18.15 -9.64 -9.93
CA SER A 73 -18.98 -8.46 -9.68
C SER A 73 -18.47 -7.70 -8.45
N ARG A 74 -18.53 -6.37 -8.50
CA ARG A 74 -18.08 -5.46 -7.44
C ARG A 74 -19.12 -4.41 -7.15
N ASN A 75 -19.11 -3.91 -5.92
CA ASN A 75 -19.87 -2.74 -5.52
C ASN A 75 -19.19 -1.45 -6.01
N GLY A 76 -19.82 -0.31 -5.76
CA GLY A 76 -19.34 0.98 -6.23
C GLY A 76 -19.69 1.26 -7.68
N VAL A 77 -19.00 2.20 -8.30
CA VAL A 77 -19.23 2.64 -9.69
C VAL A 77 -18.07 2.20 -10.58
N ALA A 78 -18.38 1.54 -11.68
CA ALA A 78 -17.36 1.17 -12.69
C ALA A 78 -16.98 2.39 -13.55
N LEU A 79 -15.73 2.44 -14.03
CA LEU A 79 -15.26 3.53 -14.90
C LEU A 79 -16.16 3.72 -16.12
N LYS A 80 -16.67 2.65 -16.72
CA LYS A 80 -17.59 2.71 -17.87
C LYS A 80 -18.95 3.36 -17.58
N GLU A 81 -19.33 3.48 -16.33
CA GLU A 81 -20.57 4.12 -15.91
C GLU A 81 -20.40 5.64 -15.68
N LEU A 82 -19.17 6.12 -15.80
CA LEU A 82 -18.81 7.52 -15.63
C LEU A 82 -18.63 8.22 -16.97
N ASP A 83 -19.00 9.48 -17.02
CA ASP A 83 -18.59 10.38 -18.10
C ASP A 83 -17.10 10.77 -17.97
N ALA A 84 -16.61 11.58 -18.88
CA ALA A 84 -15.21 12.01 -18.88
C ALA A 84 -14.85 12.76 -17.59
N VAL A 85 -15.74 13.63 -17.07
CA VAL A 85 -15.48 14.42 -15.86
C VAL A 85 -15.40 13.50 -14.62
N GLY A 86 -16.30 12.54 -14.53
CA GLY A 86 -16.29 11.53 -13.45
C GLY A 86 -15.03 10.66 -13.49
N ARG A 87 -14.61 10.19 -14.68
CA ARG A 87 -13.36 9.41 -14.84
C ARG A 87 -12.13 10.24 -14.45
N ASP A 88 -12.03 11.48 -14.90
CA ASP A 88 -10.93 12.37 -14.54
C ASP A 88 -10.86 12.61 -13.03
N ALA A 89 -12.01 12.72 -12.36
CA ALA A 89 -12.09 12.87 -10.92
C ALA A 89 -11.63 11.61 -10.18
N VAL A 90 -11.95 10.39 -10.68
CA VAL A 90 -11.40 9.12 -10.15
C VAL A 90 -9.89 9.11 -10.30
N HIS A 91 -9.37 9.43 -11.47
CA HIS A 91 -7.93 9.50 -11.70
C HIS A 91 -7.24 10.57 -10.86
N ALA A 92 -7.90 11.69 -10.56
CA ALA A 92 -7.38 12.69 -9.63
C ALA A 92 -7.26 12.12 -8.20
N LEU A 93 -8.27 11.39 -7.72
CA LEU A 93 -8.21 10.75 -6.40
C LEU A 93 -7.10 9.69 -6.32
N LEU A 94 -6.92 8.89 -7.36
CA LEU A 94 -5.83 7.90 -7.44
C LEU A 94 -4.44 8.56 -7.32
N ARG A 95 -4.25 9.76 -7.91
CA ARG A 95 -2.98 10.50 -7.82
C ARG A 95 -2.69 11.05 -6.44
N GLU A 96 -3.71 11.25 -5.58
CA GLU A 96 -3.48 11.65 -4.19
C GLU A 96 -2.97 10.47 -3.33
N GLY A 97 -3.29 9.23 -3.69
CA GLY A 97 -2.83 8.04 -2.96
C GLY A 97 -1.55 7.41 -3.50
N LEU A 98 -1.20 7.67 -4.75
CA LEU A 98 -0.11 7.03 -5.45
C LEU A 98 0.99 8.03 -5.84
N SER A 99 2.23 7.56 -5.88
CA SER A 99 3.29 8.30 -6.55
C SER A 99 3.05 8.37 -8.05
N ALA A 100 3.75 9.24 -8.78
CA ALA A 100 3.66 9.27 -10.23
C ALA A 100 4.01 7.92 -10.88
N ALA A 101 4.96 7.17 -10.30
CA ALA A 101 5.31 5.82 -10.75
C ALA A 101 4.21 4.80 -10.41
N GLY A 102 3.65 4.89 -9.19
CA GLY A 102 2.56 4.03 -8.75
C GLY A 102 1.27 4.25 -9.55
N TYR A 103 0.94 5.49 -9.86
CA TYR A 103 -0.19 5.81 -10.73
C TYR A 103 0.00 5.20 -12.13
N ARG A 104 1.18 5.36 -12.75
CA ARG A 104 1.48 4.69 -14.04
C ARG A 104 1.39 3.18 -13.93
N LYS A 105 1.87 2.57 -12.83
CA LYS A 105 1.75 1.13 -12.56
C LYS A 105 0.27 0.71 -12.55
N ALA A 106 -0.58 1.39 -11.79
CA ALA A 106 -2.01 1.11 -11.71
C ALA A 106 -2.69 1.23 -13.09
N VAL A 107 -2.43 2.32 -13.84
CA VAL A 107 -2.97 2.50 -15.19
C VAL A 107 -2.49 1.40 -16.14
N ASN A 108 -1.21 1.05 -16.11
CA ASN A 108 -0.68 -0.04 -16.95
C ASN A 108 -1.35 -1.39 -16.63
N ILE A 109 -1.65 -1.69 -15.35
CA ILE A 109 -2.38 -2.90 -14.98
C ILE A 109 -3.79 -2.90 -15.58
N VAL A 110 -4.51 -1.78 -15.47
CA VAL A 110 -5.82 -1.60 -16.10
C VAL A 110 -5.75 -1.85 -17.61
N GLU A 111 -4.73 -1.31 -18.26
CA GLU A 111 -4.54 -1.43 -19.70
C GLU A 111 -4.03 -2.81 -20.16
N LEU A 112 -3.48 -3.65 -19.25
CA LEU A 112 -3.18 -5.05 -19.57
C LEU A 112 -4.44 -5.86 -19.92
N GLU A 113 -5.64 -5.42 -19.48
CA GLU A 113 -6.91 -6.01 -19.94
C GLU A 113 -7.05 -6.02 -21.46
N LEU A 114 -6.54 -4.98 -22.16
CA LEU A 114 -6.52 -4.94 -23.61
C LEU A 114 -5.58 -5.99 -24.21
N VAL A 115 -4.44 -6.20 -23.58
CA VAL A 115 -3.49 -7.25 -24.00
C VAL A 115 -4.11 -8.62 -23.81
N LEU A 116 -4.75 -8.86 -22.64
CA LEU A 116 -5.44 -10.12 -22.37
C LEU A 116 -6.58 -10.36 -23.35
N ARG A 117 -7.33 -9.32 -23.72
CA ARG A 117 -8.39 -9.40 -24.75
C ARG A 117 -7.88 -9.93 -26.09
N GLU A 118 -6.64 -9.58 -26.46
CA GLU A 118 -6.03 -10.01 -27.72
C GLU A 118 -5.47 -11.44 -27.67
N ILE A 119 -5.01 -11.91 -26.50
CA ILE A 119 -4.30 -13.18 -26.38
C ILE A 119 -5.16 -14.33 -25.84
N GLU A 120 -6.25 -14.04 -25.14
CA GLU A 120 -7.14 -15.05 -24.57
C GLU A 120 -8.28 -15.44 -25.52
N THR A 121 -8.61 -16.72 -25.58
CA THR A 121 -9.73 -17.23 -26.39
C THR A 121 -11.08 -16.59 -26.05
N PHE A 122 -11.29 -16.25 -24.78
CA PHE A 122 -12.49 -15.58 -24.24
C PHE A 122 -12.21 -14.14 -23.80
N GLY A 123 -11.26 -13.48 -24.43
CA GLY A 123 -10.78 -12.14 -24.08
C GLY A 123 -11.83 -11.03 -24.09
N LEU A 124 -13.02 -11.26 -24.71
CA LEU A 124 -14.13 -10.29 -24.70
C LEU A 124 -14.63 -9.91 -23.30
N MET A 125 -14.35 -10.74 -22.27
CA MET A 125 -14.66 -10.44 -20.88
C MET A 125 -13.64 -9.47 -20.25
N ARG A 126 -12.50 -9.25 -20.90
CA ARG A 126 -11.43 -8.34 -20.45
C ARG A 126 -11.79 -6.91 -20.84
N ASP A 127 -11.96 -6.05 -19.84
CA ASP A 127 -12.47 -4.69 -20.02
C ASP A 127 -11.80 -3.72 -19.04
N PRO A 128 -10.93 -2.82 -19.53
CA PRO A 128 -10.25 -1.83 -18.70
C PRO A 128 -11.21 -0.84 -18.02
N GLU A 129 -12.45 -0.77 -18.47
CA GLU A 129 -13.46 0.08 -17.85
C GLU A 129 -14.26 -0.63 -16.73
N ARG A 130 -13.95 -1.90 -16.43
CA ARG A 130 -14.54 -2.68 -15.31
C ARG A 130 -13.75 -2.55 -14.01
N TYR A 131 -13.10 -1.41 -13.81
CA TYR A 131 -12.51 -1.07 -12.51
C TYR A 131 -13.48 -0.17 -11.76
N HIS A 132 -13.60 -0.42 -10.45
CA HIS A 132 -14.66 0.16 -9.63
C HIS A 132 -14.08 1.04 -8.55
N LEU A 133 -14.71 2.18 -8.32
CA LEU A 133 -14.47 3.02 -7.15
C LEU A 133 -15.62 2.85 -6.16
N THR A 134 -15.28 2.65 -4.89
CA THR A 134 -16.22 2.66 -3.76
C THR A 134 -15.69 3.62 -2.69
N ILE A 135 -16.56 4.46 -2.14
CA ILE A 135 -16.26 5.34 -1.00
C ILE A 135 -17.07 4.86 0.20
N TYR A 136 -16.38 4.56 1.30
CA TYR A 136 -16.95 4.09 2.55
C TYR A 136 -16.99 5.21 3.57
N GLY A 137 -18.19 5.55 4.04
CA GLY A 137 -18.42 6.73 4.89
C GLY A 137 -18.40 8.03 4.09
N ARG A 138 -18.42 9.16 4.79
CA ARG A 138 -18.38 10.49 4.16
C ARG A 138 -16.98 11.08 4.25
N PRO A 139 -16.39 11.57 3.16
CA PRO A 139 -15.14 12.35 3.21
C PRO A 139 -15.33 13.58 4.07
N GLN A 140 -14.80 13.57 5.30
CA GLN A 140 -14.90 14.69 6.26
C GLN A 140 -13.77 14.63 7.30
N GLN A 141 -13.56 15.73 8.03
CA GLN A 141 -12.44 15.87 8.97
C GLN A 141 -12.61 15.10 10.28
N THR A 142 -13.84 14.87 10.72
CA THR A 142 -14.14 14.45 12.10
C THR A 142 -14.48 12.96 12.24
N GLN A 143 -14.72 12.27 11.13
CA GLN A 143 -15.09 10.86 11.15
C GLN A 143 -14.18 10.04 10.25
N ALA A 144 -14.12 8.75 10.52
CA ALA A 144 -13.43 7.81 9.67
C ALA A 144 -14.19 7.63 8.35
N TRP A 145 -13.45 7.58 7.27
CA TRP A 145 -13.93 7.25 5.94
C TRP A 145 -12.81 6.52 5.16
N GLY A 146 -13.14 6.00 4.02
CA GLY A 146 -12.14 5.35 3.17
C GLY A 146 -12.61 5.23 1.74
N TRP A 147 -11.74 4.73 0.89
CA TRP A 147 -12.09 4.42 -0.49
C TRP A 147 -11.29 3.23 -0.99
N ARG A 148 -11.88 2.52 -1.93
CA ARG A 148 -11.26 1.41 -2.64
C ARG A 148 -11.38 1.60 -4.13
N PHE A 149 -10.27 1.42 -4.85
CA PHE A 149 -10.27 1.28 -6.28
C PHE A 149 -9.79 -0.13 -6.64
N GLU A 150 -10.65 -0.90 -7.27
CA GLU A 150 -10.36 -2.30 -7.53
C GLU A 150 -10.92 -2.80 -8.87
N GLY A 151 -10.28 -3.83 -9.38
CA GLY A 151 -10.67 -4.56 -10.57
C GLY A 151 -9.89 -5.86 -10.68
N HIS A 152 -9.82 -6.42 -11.87
CA HIS A 152 -8.92 -7.53 -12.12
C HIS A 152 -7.47 -7.08 -11.93
N HIS A 153 -6.70 -7.82 -11.13
CA HIS A 153 -5.29 -7.55 -10.81
C HIS A 153 -4.98 -6.21 -10.08
N LEU A 154 -5.97 -5.54 -9.53
CA LEU A 154 -5.73 -4.33 -8.74
C LEU A 154 -6.71 -4.24 -7.59
N SER A 155 -6.21 -3.97 -6.37
CA SER A 155 -7.04 -3.55 -5.24
C SER A 155 -6.25 -2.60 -4.35
N LEU A 156 -6.67 -1.36 -4.31
CA LEU A 156 -6.09 -0.27 -3.54
C LEU A 156 -7.09 0.16 -2.48
N ASN A 157 -6.75 -0.01 -1.21
CA ASN A 157 -7.62 0.26 -0.08
C ASN A 157 -7.04 1.39 0.76
N PHE A 158 -7.77 2.48 0.92
CA PHE A 158 -7.36 3.62 1.73
C PHE A 158 -8.36 3.85 2.85
N THR A 159 -7.86 4.05 4.07
CA THR A 159 -8.65 4.40 5.24
C THR A 159 -8.09 5.66 5.88
N LEU A 160 -8.96 6.62 6.17
CA LEU A 160 -8.64 7.91 6.79
C LEU A 160 -9.44 8.06 8.08
N ALA A 161 -8.80 8.55 9.13
CA ALA A 161 -9.47 8.84 10.41
C ALA A 161 -9.14 10.26 10.86
N GLY A 162 -10.15 11.13 10.85
CA GLY A 162 -9.98 12.53 11.20
C GLY A 162 -9.07 13.29 10.24
N GLU A 163 -8.36 14.30 10.75
CA GLU A 163 -7.45 15.13 9.96
C GLU A 163 -6.09 14.48 9.67
N ARG A 164 -5.76 13.37 10.33
CA ARG A 164 -4.36 13.03 10.52
C ARG A 164 -3.86 11.89 9.68
N LEU A 165 -4.68 10.92 9.28
CA LEU A 165 -4.06 9.63 9.02
C LEU A 165 -4.69 8.93 7.83
N ALA A 166 -3.87 8.62 6.82
CA ALA A 166 -4.23 7.72 5.74
C ALA A 166 -3.43 6.43 5.88
N VAL A 167 -4.11 5.30 5.81
CA VAL A 167 -3.54 3.96 5.70
C VAL A 167 -3.92 3.41 4.34
N ASP A 168 -2.96 2.78 3.66
CA ASP A 168 -3.07 2.31 2.29
C ASP A 168 -2.92 0.79 2.16
N THR A 169 -3.16 0.05 3.25
CA THR A 169 -3.11 -1.41 3.29
C THR A 169 -4.47 -2.04 3.62
N PRO A 170 -4.76 -3.26 3.08
CA PRO A 170 -3.93 -4.04 2.15
C PRO A 170 -3.85 -3.37 0.78
N SER A 171 -2.75 -3.59 0.07
CA SER A 171 -2.59 -3.12 -1.30
C SER A 171 -2.11 -4.25 -2.21
N PHE A 172 -2.85 -4.49 -3.28
CA PHE A 172 -2.60 -5.58 -4.22
C PHE A 172 -2.39 -5.04 -5.63
N PHE A 173 -1.38 -5.59 -6.29
CA PHE A 173 -1.08 -5.39 -7.70
C PHE A 173 -0.84 -6.75 -8.36
N GLY A 174 -1.41 -6.98 -9.54
CA GLY A 174 -1.14 -8.15 -10.35
C GLY A 174 -0.79 -7.74 -11.78
N ALA A 175 -0.19 -8.65 -12.51
CA ALA A 175 0.13 -8.46 -13.94
C ALA A 175 -0.03 -9.77 -14.70
N ASN A 176 -0.89 -9.76 -15.69
CA ASN A 176 -1.01 -10.82 -16.67
C ASN A 176 -1.14 -10.19 -18.07
N PRO A 177 -0.19 -10.44 -18.97
CA PRO A 177 1.07 -11.14 -18.71
C PRO A 177 2.04 -10.32 -17.83
N ALA A 178 2.93 -10.99 -17.09
CA ALA A 178 4.00 -10.33 -16.34
C ALA A 178 4.99 -9.61 -17.27
N GLN A 179 5.23 -10.19 -18.44
CA GLN A 179 5.95 -9.58 -19.56
C GLN A 179 5.15 -9.70 -20.84
N VAL A 180 4.83 -8.57 -21.44
CA VAL A 180 4.12 -8.52 -22.74
C VAL A 180 5.07 -8.97 -23.84
N ALA A 181 4.70 -10.04 -24.56
CA ALA A 181 5.56 -10.64 -25.60
C ALA A 181 5.45 -9.94 -26.96
N LYS A 182 4.30 -9.37 -27.31
CA LYS A 182 3.97 -8.87 -28.66
C LYS A 182 3.17 -7.56 -28.59
N GLY A 183 2.98 -6.91 -29.75
CA GLY A 183 2.13 -5.73 -29.92
C GLY A 183 2.84 -4.44 -29.50
N THR A 184 2.06 -3.38 -29.41
CA THR A 184 2.56 -2.02 -29.10
C THR A 184 3.16 -1.87 -27.71
N ARG A 185 2.87 -2.81 -26.82
CA ARG A 185 3.37 -2.87 -25.44
C ARG A 185 4.45 -3.94 -25.24
N ALA A 186 4.99 -4.53 -26.32
CA ALA A 186 6.03 -5.56 -26.23
C ALA A 186 7.20 -5.12 -25.32
N GLY A 187 7.61 -6.00 -24.43
CA GLY A 187 8.65 -5.74 -23.44
C GLY A 187 8.17 -5.10 -22.13
N LEU A 188 6.92 -4.63 -22.03
CA LEU A 188 6.38 -4.07 -20.79
C LEU A 188 6.37 -5.13 -19.68
N ARG A 189 6.96 -4.78 -18.54
CA ARG A 189 6.94 -5.52 -17.27
C ARG A 189 6.45 -4.58 -16.17
N VAL A 190 5.16 -4.62 -15.85
CA VAL A 190 4.55 -3.66 -14.91
C VAL A 190 5.09 -3.84 -13.49
N LEU A 191 5.34 -5.10 -13.08
CA LEU A 191 5.89 -5.50 -11.78
C LEU A 191 7.34 -6.00 -11.90
N GLY A 192 8.08 -5.46 -12.89
CA GLY A 192 9.45 -5.90 -13.17
C GLY A 192 10.45 -5.50 -12.08
N ALA A 193 10.27 -4.34 -11.45
CA ALA A 193 11.17 -3.86 -10.41
C ALA A 193 11.09 -4.73 -9.15
N GLU A 194 9.91 -5.20 -8.78
CA GLU A 194 9.68 -6.10 -7.66
C GLU A 194 10.44 -7.42 -7.83
N GLU A 195 10.36 -8.00 -9.03
CA GLU A 195 11.12 -9.21 -9.35
C GLU A 195 12.62 -8.95 -9.43
N ASP A 196 13.03 -7.88 -10.09
CA ASP A 196 14.44 -7.60 -10.34
C ASP A 196 15.22 -7.33 -9.04
N GLU A 197 14.64 -6.59 -8.08
CA GLU A 197 15.30 -6.31 -6.80
C GLU A 197 15.32 -7.54 -5.88
N ALA A 198 14.29 -8.39 -5.92
CA ALA A 198 14.30 -9.65 -5.19
C ALA A 198 15.36 -10.62 -5.75
N ARG A 199 15.49 -10.71 -7.08
CA ARG A 199 16.53 -11.51 -7.73
C ARG A 199 17.94 -10.94 -7.50
N ALA A 200 18.09 -9.62 -7.45
CA ALA A 200 19.35 -8.97 -7.09
C ALA A 200 19.79 -9.40 -5.69
N LEU A 201 18.88 -9.37 -4.70
CA LEU A 201 19.17 -9.86 -3.36
C LEU A 201 19.57 -11.35 -3.37
N LEU A 202 18.76 -12.19 -4.02
CA LEU A 202 19.04 -13.64 -4.13
C LEU A 202 20.41 -13.91 -4.78
N GLY A 203 20.81 -13.10 -5.77
CA GLY A 203 22.09 -13.19 -6.46
C GLY A 203 23.30 -12.78 -5.60
N MET A 204 23.09 -11.96 -4.56
CA MET A 204 24.16 -11.53 -3.64
C MET A 204 24.43 -12.55 -2.52
N LEU A 205 23.56 -13.55 -2.34
CA LEU A 205 23.66 -14.54 -1.26
C LEU A 205 24.74 -15.58 -1.58
N ASN A 206 25.54 -15.94 -0.56
CA ASN A 206 26.41 -17.09 -0.65
C ASN A 206 25.61 -18.40 -0.60
N ASP A 207 26.27 -19.53 -0.85
CA ASP A 207 25.60 -20.84 -0.94
C ASP A 207 24.86 -21.24 0.35
N ALA A 208 25.39 -20.92 1.52
CA ALA A 208 24.74 -21.23 2.80
C ALA A 208 23.49 -20.37 2.99
N GLN A 209 23.59 -19.06 2.76
CA GLN A 209 22.48 -18.13 2.80
C GLN A 209 21.40 -18.47 1.78
N ARG A 210 21.79 -18.86 0.56
CA ARG A 210 20.86 -19.24 -0.49
C ARG A 210 20.06 -20.50 -0.13
N ARG A 211 20.71 -21.52 0.48
CA ARG A 211 20.01 -22.72 0.96
C ARG A 211 18.97 -22.42 2.05
N GLU A 212 19.23 -21.45 2.90
CA GLU A 212 18.25 -21.01 3.91
C GLU A 212 17.12 -20.18 3.29
N THR A 213 17.47 -19.34 2.30
CA THR A 213 16.50 -18.48 1.61
C THR A 213 15.51 -19.28 0.76
N VAL A 214 16.01 -20.26 -0.02
CA VAL A 214 15.16 -21.11 -0.88
C VAL A 214 14.60 -22.25 -0.04
N PHE A 215 13.44 -22.01 0.56
CA PHE A 215 12.84 -22.88 1.55
C PHE A 215 11.93 -23.98 0.97
N ASP A 216 11.51 -23.86 -0.30
CA ASP A 216 10.76 -24.90 -1.03
C ASP A 216 11.14 -24.85 -2.52
N THR A 217 11.04 -25.99 -3.17
CA THR A 217 11.23 -26.15 -4.63
C THR A 217 9.94 -25.97 -5.42
N ARG A 218 8.78 -25.93 -4.75
CA ARG A 218 7.44 -25.75 -5.33
C ARG A 218 6.88 -24.41 -4.93
N THR A 219 6.07 -23.83 -5.81
CA THR A 219 5.31 -22.61 -5.58
C THR A 219 3.93 -22.92 -4.99
N TYR A 220 3.19 -21.90 -4.58
CA TYR A 220 1.89 -22.05 -3.91
C TYR A 220 0.68 -21.94 -4.85
N GLY A 221 0.87 -21.49 -6.09
CA GLY A 221 -0.20 -21.28 -7.06
C GLY A 221 -0.88 -19.91 -6.96
N ASP A 222 -0.73 -19.21 -5.86
CA ASP A 222 -1.15 -17.81 -5.62
C ASP A 222 -0.45 -17.28 -4.35
N ILE A 223 -0.66 -16.00 -4.03
CA ILE A 223 -0.28 -15.42 -2.74
C ILE A 223 -0.96 -16.19 -1.60
N VAL A 224 -0.21 -16.52 -0.56
CA VAL A 224 -0.67 -17.39 0.55
C VAL A 224 -1.80 -16.73 1.34
N THR A 225 -1.76 -15.41 1.50
CA THR A 225 -2.80 -14.67 2.25
C THR A 225 -4.06 -14.40 1.45
N ALA A 226 -4.07 -14.68 0.15
CA ALA A 226 -5.22 -14.45 -0.74
C ALA A 226 -5.86 -13.07 -0.48
N ASN A 227 -7.18 -12.99 -0.53
CA ASN A 227 -7.96 -11.78 -0.22
C ASN A 227 -8.49 -11.75 1.23
N ALA A 228 -7.82 -12.41 2.16
CA ALA A 228 -8.27 -12.43 3.55
C ALA A 228 -8.43 -11.02 4.12
N GLY A 229 -9.56 -10.76 4.77
CA GLY A 229 -9.84 -9.47 5.41
C GLY A 229 -8.89 -9.17 6.58
N LYS A 230 -8.35 -10.19 7.24
CA LYS A 230 -7.32 -10.12 8.29
C LYS A 230 -6.25 -11.16 8.03
N VAL A 231 -5.00 -10.83 8.33
CA VAL A 231 -3.87 -11.76 8.25
C VAL A 231 -3.08 -11.73 9.55
N ASP A 232 -2.57 -12.90 9.93
CA ASP A 232 -1.59 -13.06 10.97
C ASP A 232 -0.23 -13.38 10.35
N PRO A 233 0.90 -13.21 11.07
CA PRO A 233 2.21 -13.59 10.55
C PRO A 233 2.24 -15.05 10.09
N LEU A 234 2.73 -15.27 8.88
CA LEU A 234 2.95 -16.61 8.36
C LEU A 234 4.11 -17.29 9.09
N ALA A 235 4.18 -18.62 9.02
CA ALA A 235 5.30 -19.38 9.58
C ALA A 235 6.64 -18.79 9.08
N PRO A 236 7.63 -18.58 9.97
CA PRO A 236 8.88 -17.92 9.61
C PRO A 236 9.70 -18.85 8.71
N VAL A 237 9.97 -18.39 7.48
CA VAL A 237 10.84 -19.09 6.51
C VAL A 237 11.83 -18.12 5.90
N GLY A 238 12.90 -18.64 5.32
CA GLY A 238 13.92 -17.88 4.64
C GLY A 238 14.93 -17.23 5.57
N LEU A 239 15.87 -16.52 4.98
CA LEU A 239 17.01 -15.92 5.66
C LEU A 239 16.60 -14.68 6.46
N VAL A 240 17.05 -14.60 7.71
CA VAL A 240 16.76 -13.46 8.59
C VAL A 240 17.74 -12.30 8.32
N GLY A 241 17.27 -11.07 8.44
CA GLY A 241 18.03 -9.85 8.19
C GLY A 241 19.31 -9.70 9.00
N SER A 242 19.36 -10.26 10.23
CA SER A 242 20.57 -10.30 11.06
C SER A 242 21.69 -11.17 10.46
N SER A 243 21.38 -12.10 9.57
CA SER A 243 22.34 -12.96 8.84
C SER A 243 22.85 -12.34 7.53
N LEU A 244 22.35 -11.15 7.16
CA LEU A 244 22.79 -10.42 5.98
C LEU A 244 23.96 -9.48 6.32
N ASP A 245 24.92 -9.38 5.39
CA ASP A 245 25.91 -8.33 5.45
C ASP A 245 25.29 -6.93 5.14
N GLU A 246 26.08 -5.87 5.27
CA GLU A 246 25.61 -4.50 5.07
C GLU A 246 25.06 -4.26 3.64
N ARG A 247 25.73 -4.78 2.62
CA ARG A 247 25.31 -4.64 1.21
C ARG A 247 24.03 -5.43 0.91
N GLN A 248 23.94 -6.64 1.41
CA GLN A 248 22.75 -7.49 1.29
C GLN A 248 21.56 -6.88 2.02
N ARG A 249 21.78 -6.30 3.21
CA ARG A 249 20.76 -5.59 3.99
C ARG A 249 20.26 -4.35 3.27
N ALA A 250 21.15 -3.57 2.68
CA ALA A 250 20.78 -2.43 1.84
C ALA A 250 19.94 -2.86 0.64
N GLN A 251 20.26 -4.00 0.01
CA GLN A 251 19.47 -4.56 -1.08
C GLN A 251 18.08 -5.04 -0.63
N LEU A 252 17.96 -5.63 0.56
CA LEU A 252 16.66 -6.00 1.15
C LEU A 252 15.80 -4.75 1.38
N VAL A 253 16.38 -3.69 1.94
CA VAL A 253 15.67 -2.39 2.12
C VAL A 253 15.25 -1.82 0.78
N LYS A 254 16.11 -1.86 -0.24
CA LYS A 254 15.78 -1.41 -1.59
C LYS A 254 14.60 -2.18 -2.20
N LEU A 255 14.55 -3.50 -2.02
CA LEU A 255 13.40 -4.30 -2.44
C LEU A 255 12.10 -3.81 -1.75
N ILE A 256 12.13 -3.60 -0.45
CA ILE A 256 10.95 -3.12 0.31
C ILE A 256 10.54 -1.71 -0.17
N GLU A 257 11.52 -0.84 -0.45
CA GLU A 257 11.27 0.51 -0.97
C GLU A 257 10.55 0.52 -2.33
N VAL A 258 10.77 -0.46 -3.20
CA VAL A 258 10.05 -0.58 -4.49
C VAL A 258 8.54 -0.63 -4.25
N TYR A 259 8.11 -1.37 -3.25
CA TYR A 259 6.71 -1.45 -2.85
C TYR A 259 6.20 -0.17 -2.19
N ALA A 260 6.94 0.32 -1.19
CA ALA A 260 6.55 1.51 -0.45
C ALA A 260 6.43 2.74 -1.36
N ARG A 261 7.41 2.99 -2.24
CA ARG A 261 7.45 4.13 -3.15
C ARG A 261 6.43 4.08 -4.30
N THR A 262 5.62 3.03 -4.38
CA THR A 262 4.44 2.99 -5.25
C THR A 262 3.37 3.99 -4.75
N PHE A 263 3.36 4.32 -3.47
CA PHE A 263 2.40 5.22 -2.84
C PHE A 263 2.91 6.66 -2.74
N GLU A 264 2.03 7.56 -2.37
CA GLU A 264 2.35 8.97 -2.14
C GLU A 264 3.50 9.08 -1.11
N PRO A 265 4.41 10.08 -1.23
CA PRO A 265 5.63 10.11 -0.42
C PRO A 265 5.44 9.98 1.09
N SER A 266 4.41 10.59 1.69
CA SER A 266 4.19 10.48 3.13
C SER A 266 3.68 9.09 3.54
N LEU A 267 2.89 8.42 2.69
CA LEU A 267 2.47 7.04 2.88
C LEU A 267 3.66 6.08 2.73
N ALA A 268 4.50 6.31 1.74
CA ALA A 268 5.72 5.55 1.54
C ALA A 268 6.66 5.65 2.75
N GLU A 269 6.85 6.85 3.30
CA GLU A 269 7.68 7.06 4.50
C GLU A 269 7.05 6.41 5.73
N ALA A 270 5.74 6.48 5.89
CA ALA A 270 5.02 5.79 6.97
C ALA A 270 5.25 4.27 6.92
N ARG A 271 5.17 3.66 5.74
CA ARG A 271 5.49 2.23 5.56
C ARG A 271 6.94 1.93 5.93
N MET A 272 7.88 2.74 5.46
CA MET A 272 9.30 2.55 5.75
C MET A 272 9.63 2.80 7.23
N ALA A 273 8.92 3.70 7.92
CA ALA A 273 9.02 3.88 9.37
C ALA A 273 8.59 2.59 10.09
N ARG A 274 7.44 2.00 9.75
CA ARG A 274 7.00 0.72 10.33
C ARG A 274 8.00 -0.43 10.08
N VAL A 275 8.62 -0.45 8.91
CA VAL A 275 9.69 -1.42 8.59
C VAL A 275 10.88 -1.25 9.55
N ARG A 276 11.32 0.00 9.79
CA ARG A 276 12.43 0.32 10.71
C ARG A 276 12.06 0.01 12.17
N ASP A 277 10.86 0.40 12.61
CA ASP A 277 10.35 0.18 13.97
C ASP A 277 10.24 -1.31 14.30
N GLY A 278 9.83 -2.13 13.34
CA GLY A 278 9.83 -3.57 13.45
C GLY A 278 11.24 -4.19 13.58
N GLY A 279 12.24 -3.48 13.13
CA GLY A 279 13.65 -3.90 13.12
C GLY A 279 14.02 -4.68 11.87
N ILE A 280 14.90 -4.10 11.04
CA ILE A 280 15.37 -4.69 9.76
C ILE A 280 16.03 -6.06 10.01
N ASP A 281 16.74 -6.20 11.12
CA ASP A 281 17.42 -7.44 11.50
C ASP A 281 16.45 -8.62 11.74
N LYS A 282 15.18 -8.34 11.98
CA LYS A 282 14.12 -9.34 12.19
C LYS A 282 13.36 -9.71 10.93
N ILE A 283 13.56 -8.97 9.84
CA ILE A 283 12.89 -9.23 8.56
C ILE A 283 13.46 -10.52 7.96
N ARG A 284 12.58 -11.35 7.39
CA ARG A 284 12.97 -12.54 6.67
C ARG A 284 12.68 -12.38 5.18
N PHE A 285 13.62 -12.85 4.37
CA PHE A 285 13.46 -13.00 2.92
C PHE A 285 13.46 -14.49 2.58
N GLY A 286 12.34 -14.97 2.05
CA GLY A 286 12.17 -16.36 1.66
C GLY A 286 11.77 -16.49 0.19
N TRP A 287 12.30 -17.53 -0.46
CA TRP A 287 12.05 -17.85 -1.87
C TRP A 287 11.55 -19.28 -2.01
N ALA A 288 10.60 -19.52 -2.93
CA ALA A 288 10.14 -20.85 -3.30
C ALA A 288 10.05 -20.97 -4.82
N GLY A 289 10.27 -22.18 -5.35
CA GLY A 289 10.30 -22.45 -6.79
C GLY A 289 11.66 -22.17 -7.45
N ALA A 290 11.62 -21.91 -8.76
CA ALA A 290 12.82 -21.75 -9.58
C ALA A 290 13.54 -20.42 -9.32
N THR A 291 14.85 -20.43 -9.32
CA THR A 291 15.69 -19.24 -9.19
C THR A 291 16.04 -18.58 -10.53
N GLU A 292 15.76 -19.25 -11.63
CA GLU A 292 15.95 -18.75 -12.99
C GLU A 292 14.80 -17.82 -13.40
N ARG A 293 15.11 -16.85 -14.28
CA ARG A 293 14.08 -15.96 -14.85
C ARG A 293 13.07 -16.73 -15.69
N SER A 294 11.87 -16.16 -15.81
CA SER A 294 10.78 -16.71 -16.63
C SER A 294 10.40 -18.15 -16.24
N ARG A 295 10.54 -18.47 -14.97
CA ARG A 295 10.12 -19.73 -14.36
C ARG A 295 9.24 -19.44 -13.15
N GLN A 296 8.40 -20.39 -12.79
CA GLN A 296 7.51 -20.29 -11.65
C GLN A 296 8.30 -20.09 -10.36
N HIS A 297 7.96 -19.06 -9.62
CA HIS A 297 8.57 -18.73 -8.33
C HIS A 297 7.61 -17.95 -7.44
N TYR A 298 7.93 -17.94 -6.18
CA TYR A 298 7.30 -17.15 -5.15
C TYR A 298 8.38 -16.57 -4.24
N TYR A 299 8.22 -15.36 -3.78
CA TYR A 299 8.99 -14.87 -2.65
C TYR A 299 8.13 -14.12 -1.66
N ARG A 300 8.60 -14.04 -0.42
CA ARG A 300 8.02 -13.16 0.57
C ARG A 300 9.07 -12.42 1.38
N VAL A 301 8.72 -11.21 1.82
CA VAL A 301 9.45 -10.43 2.79
C VAL A 301 8.54 -10.22 3.98
N GLN A 302 8.88 -10.80 5.12
CA GLN A 302 8.07 -10.74 6.33
C GLN A 302 8.86 -10.11 7.47
N GLY A 303 8.40 -8.97 7.95
CA GLY A 303 8.85 -8.35 9.20
C GLY A 303 7.88 -8.63 10.35
N PRO A 304 8.16 -8.12 11.56
CA PRO A 304 7.26 -8.26 12.70
C PRO A 304 5.88 -7.60 12.50
N LEU A 305 5.80 -6.54 11.67
CA LEU A 305 4.61 -5.71 11.50
C LEU A 305 3.96 -5.85 10.12
N PHE A 306 4.65 -6.43 9.12
CA PHE A 306 4.19 -6.45 7.74
C PHE A 306 4.58 -7.73 7.01
N LEU A 307 3.87 -7.98 5.91
CA LEU A 307 4.16 -9.04 4.95
C LEU A 307 4.06 -8.48 3.53
N ILE A 308 5.06 -8.80 2.72
CA ILE A 308 5.01 -8.67 1.26
C ILE A 308 5.04 -10.07 0.68
N GLU A 309 4.14 -10.36 -0.25
CA GLU A 309 4.16 -11.57 -1.06
C GLU A 309 4.25 -11.21 -2.55
N TYR A 310 5.00 -11.99 -3.30
CA TYR A 310 5.07 -11.96 -4.75
C TYR A 310 4.97 -13.38 -5.26
N ASP A 311 3.95 -13.67 -6.03
CA ASP A 311 3.70 -14.97 -6.63
C ASP A 311 3.72 -14.88 -8.15
N ALA A 312 4.53 -15.70 -8.78
CA ALA A 312 4.60 -15.92 -10.21
C ALA A 312 4.42 -17.41 -10.53
N SER A 313 3.43 -18.05 -9.92
CA SER A 313 3.20 -19.49 -10.04
C SER A 313 2.39 -19.87 -11.27
N GLN A 314 1.65 -18.93 -11.84
CA GLN A 314 0.71 -19.21 -12.93
C GLN A 314 1.34 -18.91 -14.29
N ASP A 315 0.80 -19.49 -15.35
CA ASP A 315 1.21 -19.28 -16.76
C ASP A 315 2.72 -19.43 -17.01
N GLY A 316 3.33 -20.45 -16.37
CA GLY A 316 4.77 -20.71 -16.47
C GLY A 316 5.67 -19.65 -15.83
N GLY A 317 5.11 -18.78 -14.99
CA GLY A 317 5.80 -17.65 -14.36
C GLY A 317 5.51 -16.30 -15.04
N ASN A 318 4.60 -16.28 -16.04
CA ASN A 318 4.23 -15.05 -16.75
C ASN A 318 2.90 -14.43 -16.26
N HIS A 319 2.49 -14.76 -15.05
CA HIS A 319 1.32 -14.19 -14.37
C HIS A 319 1.70 -13.94 -12.90
N VAL A 320 1.58 -12.71 -12.47
CA VAL A 320 2.11 -12.26 -11.17
C VAL A 320 1.00 -11.68 -10.32
N HIS A 321 1.00 -12.10 -9.06
CA HIS A 321 0.23 -11.49 -7.97
C HIS A 321 1.18 -10.99 -6.89
N THR A 322 0.97 -9.78 -6.38
CA THR A 322 1.75 -9.27 -5.25
C THR A 322 0.89 -8.43 -4.31
N VAL A 323 1.17 -8.52 -3.02
CA VAL A 323 0.41 -7.86 -1.97
C VAL A 323 1.32 -7.33 -0.88
N TRP A 324 0.99 -6.17 -0.32
CA TRP A 324 1.50 -5.69 0.95
C TRP A 324 0.39 -5.73 2.00
N ARG A 325 0.67 -6.40 3.12
CA ARG A 325 -0.21 -6.53 4.28
C ARG A 325 0.43 -5.89 5.51
N ASP A 326 -0.38 -5.30 6.37
CA ASP A 326 0.01 -4.87 7.70
C ASP A 326 -0.78 -5.68 8.74
N PHE A 327 -0.10 -6.38 9.64
CA PHE A 327 -0.74 -7.32 10.56
C PHE A 327 -1.71 -6.65 11.53
N THR A 328 -1.47 -5.39 11.88
CA THR A 328 -2.31 -4.61 12.80
C THR A 328 -3.05 -3.46 12.12
N GLY A 329 -2.48 -2.91 11.05
CA GLY A 329 -2.93 -1.69 10.39
C GLY A 329 -3.81 -1.89 9.16
N ASP A 330 -3.93 -3.10 8.60
CA ASP A 330 -4.79 -3.35 7.44
C ASP A 330 -6.20 -2.77 7.64
N PHE A 331 -6.68 -2.01 6.65
CA PHE A 331 -7.93 -1.26 6.69
C PHE A 331 -8.01 -0.21 7.82
N GLY A 332 -6.85 0.25 8.30
CA GLY A 332 -6.77 1.25 9.37
C GLY A 332 -7.21 0.76 10.74
N ARG A 333 -7.09 -0.54 11.04
CA ARG A 333 -7.57 -1.09 12.32
C ARG A 333 -6.91 -0.48 13.54
N ASP A 334 -5.59 -0.29 13.53
CA ASP A 334 -4.83 0.38 14.58
C ASP A 334 -5.23 1.84 14.70
N LEU A 335 -5.28 2.53 13.58
CA LEU A 335 -5.71 3.92 13.46
C LEU A 335 -7.10 4.17 14.04
N LEU A 336 -8.06 3.31 13.68
CA LEU A 336 -9.44 3.41 14.15
C LEU A 336 -9.54 3.14 15.65
N ARG A 337 -8.80 2.17 16.17
CA ARG A 337 -8.74 1.91 17.61
C ARG A 337 -8.27 3.15 18.35
N ASP A 338 -7.14 3.73 17.95
CA ASP A 338 -6.53 4.89 18.60
C ASP A 338 -7.44 6.13 18.49
N HIS A 339 -8.13 6.31 17.36
CA HIS A 339 -9.12 7.38 17.18
C HIS A 339 -10.30 7.24 18.13
N TYR A 340 -10.86 6.04 18.29
CA TYR A 340 -11.99 5.81 19.18
C TYR A 340 -11.60 5.84 20.68
N GLU A 341 -10.40 5.43 21.04
CA GLU A 341 -9.90 5.51 22.41
C GLU A 341 -9.68 6.98 22.84
N ASN A 342 -9.10 7.80 21.97
CA ASN A 342 -8.91 9.24 22.21
C ASN A 342 -10.25 9.99 22.31
N ALA A 343 -11.24 9.64 21.48
CA ALA A 343 -12.59 10.23 21.53
C ALA A 343 -13.31 9.91 22.84
N LYS A 344 -13.13 8.71 23.41
CA LYS A 344 -13.68 8.34 24.72
C LYS A 344 -12.98 9.08 25.86
N GLY A 345 -11.66 9.29 25.79
CA GLY A 345 -10.88 10.03 26.78
C GLY A 345 -11.31 11.51 26.92
N THR A 346 -11.60 12.15 25.80
CA THR A 346 -12.11 13.56 25.79
C THR A 346 -13.53 13.67 26.33
N ALA A 347 -14.39 12.68 26.12
CA ALA A 347 -15.75 12.67 26.68
C ALA A 347 -15.78 12.53 28.21
N HIS A 348 -14.81 11.86 28.80
CA HIS A 348 -14.72 11.74 30.27
C HIS A 348 -14.18 13.00 30.98
N GLN A 349 -13.43 13.87 30.29
CA GLN A 349 -12.94 15.13 30.87
C GLN A 349 -14.01 16.21 31.03
N HIS A 350 -15.13 16.13 30.31
CA HIS A 350 -16.23 17.09 30.41
C HIS A 350 -17.30 16.73 31.47
N LEU A 351 -17.21 15.59 32.12
CA LEU A 351 -18.17 15.16 33.16
C LEU A 351 -17.63 15.28 34.61
N GLY A 352 -16.39 15.77 34.79
CA GLY A 352 -15.73 15.88 36.09
C GLY A 352 -15.68 17.29 36.70
N GLY A 353 -16.38 18.27 36.16
CA GLY A 353 -16.45 19.65 36.69
C GLY A 353 -17.82 19.96 37.26
N LYS A 354 -18.05 19.63 38.50
CA LYS A 354 -19.06 20.24 39.37
C LYS A 354 -18.42 20.58 40.69
#